data_cb211829b0134bdeb148b566ef28bbc0
#
_entry.id   cb211829b0134bdeb148b566ef28bbc0
#
_cell.length_a   1.000
_cell.length_b   1.000
_cell.length_c   1.000
_cell.angle_alpha   90.00
_cell.angle_beta   90.00
_cell.angle_gamma   90.00
#
_symmetry.space_group_name_H-M   'P 1'
#
loop_
_entity.id
_entity.type
_entity.pdbx_description
1 polymer ?
#
loop_
_entity_poly.entity_id
_entity_poly.type
_entity_poly.pdbx_seq_one_letter_code
_entity_poly.pdbx_strand_id
1 'polypeptide(L)'
;MNILGIDFEDWYHPELIQRNIKNEKHNPSVINGIDKILDLLRKHETFATFFVVGELLEIQPEIFDKIIENGHEIGFHTMHHDRLDSPGFKEKFSTEIKKFAELTNHKSRGFRAPTFSLNNTSSWAIDVLEENNYMYDSSVVPAKTS
;
A
#
# COMPACT_ATOMS: atom_id res chain seq x y z
N MET A 1 -5.74 -22.71 1.42
CA MET A 1 -5.76 -21.60 0.45
C MET A 1 -4.54 -20.73 0.73
N ASN A 2 -3.72 -20.42 -0.28
CA ASN A 2 -2.58 -19.51 -0.15
C ASN A 2 -3.00 -18.12 -0.63
N ILE A 3 -2.60 -17.09 0.10
CA ILE A 3 -2.87 -15.68 -0.23
C ILE A 3 -1.53 -15.03 -0.54
N LEU A 4 -1.44 -14.33 -1.67
CA LEU A 4 -0.26 -13.57 -2.07
C LEU A 4 -0.55 -12.08 -1.93
N GLY A 5 0.18 -11.41 -1.06
CA GLY A 5 0.20 -9.95 -0.94
C GLY A 5 1.52 -9.40 -1.47
N ILE A 6 1.46 -8.39 -2.29
CA ILE A 6 2.62 -7.71 -2.89
C ILE A 6 2.57 -6.25 -2.44
N ASP A 7 3.60 -5.79 -1.73
CA ASP A 7 3.76 -4.39 -1.42
C ASP A 7 4.32 -3.71 -2.67
N PHE A 8 3.48 -2.87 -3.30
CA PHE A 8 3.83 -2.15 -4.52
C PHE A 8 4.36 -0.77 -4.16
N GLU A 9 5.66 -0.76 -3.92
CA GLU A 9 6.45 0.38 -3.48
C GLU A 9 7.78 0.45 -4.25
N ASP A 10 8.42 1.61 -4.25
CA ASP A 10 9.73 1.77 -4.89
C ASP A 10 10.86 1.73 -3.85
N TRP A 11 12.11 1.58 -4.33
CA TRP A 11 13.31 1.46 -3.52
C TRP A 11 13.52 2.64 -2.53
N TYR A 12 12.96 3.80 -2.80
CA TYR A 12 13.09 4.99 -1.95
C TYR A 12 12.00 5.12 -0.89
N HIS A 13 10.95 4.31 -0.92
CA HIS A 13 9.86 4.33 0.07
C HIS A 13 10.26 3.77 1.44
N PRO A 14 11.07 2.69 1.57
CA PRO A 14 11.39 2.16 2.89
C PRO A 14 12.06 3.21 3.79
N GLU A 15 11.62 3.28 5.05
CA GLU A 15 12.06 4.28 6.04
C GLU A 15 13.59 4.36 6.18
N LEU A 16 14.28 3.20 6.16
CA LEU A 16 15.74 3.15 6.24
C LEU A 16 16.42 3.88 5.07
N ILE A 17 15.79 3.87 3.91
CA ILE A 17 16.29 4.57 2.73
C ILE A 17 15.95 6.05 2.84
N GLN A 18 14.69 6.39 3.16
CA GLN A 18 14.24 7.78 3.29
C GLN A 18 15.11 8.61 4.24
N ARG A 19 15.58 8.01 5.33
CA ARG A 19 16.47 8.68 6.30
C ARG A 19 17.84 9.04 5.73
N ASN A 20 18.27 8.38 4.65
CA ASN A 20 19.62 8.49 4.09
C ASN A 20 19.66 9.18 2.72
N ILE A 21 18.52 9.36 2.07
CA ILE A 21 18.42 10.09 0.81
C ILE A 21 18.05 11.56 1.08
N LYS A 22 18.64 12.46 0.31
CA LYS A 22 18.24 13.86 0.32
C LYS A 22 16.82 13.96 -0.27
N ASN A 23 16.09 15.03 0.10
CA ASN A 23 14.75 15.36 -0.42
C ASN A 23 14.80 15.69 -1.94
N GLU A 24 15.30 14.77 -2.74
CA GLU A 24 15.31 14.84 -4.19
C GLU A 24 14.10 14.11 -4.75
N LYS A 25 13.52 14.62 -5.82
CA LYS A 25 12.48 13.91 -6.55
C LYS A 25 13.09 12.66 -7.17
N HIS A 26 12.60 11.50 -6.78
CA HIS A 26 12.96 10.23 -7.39
C HIS A 26 11.91 9.83 -8.43
N ASN A 27 12.39 9.29 -9.55
CA ASN A 27 11.50 8.69 -10.54
C ASN A 27 11.24 7.24 -10.15
N PRO A 28 9.99 6.82 -9.94
CA PRO A 28 9.68 5.45 -9.56
C PRO A 28 10.12 4.47 -10.64
N SER A 29 10.89 3.46 -10.24
CA SER A 29 11.37 2.39 -11.12
C SER A 29 10.44 1.18 -11.10
N VAL A 30 9.69 0.96 -10.02
CA VAL A 30 8.74 -0.15 -9.87
C VAL A 30 7.65 -0.12 -10.93
N ILE A 31 7.28 1.06 -11.39
CA ILE A 31 6.30 1.28 -12.47
C ILE A 31 6.69 0.51 -13.74
N ASN A 32 7.98 0.49 -14.07
CA ASN A 32 8.49 -0.24 -15.24
C ASN A 32 8.45 -1.78 -15.06
N GLY A 33 8.28 -2.24 -13.83
CA GLY A 33 8.23 -3.66 -13.49
C GLY A 33 6.84 -4.27 -13.48
N ILE A 34 5.79 -3.45 -13.42
CA ILE A 34 4.42 -3.93 -13.20
C ILE A 34 3.98 -4.95 -14.25
N ASP A 35 4.23 -4.69 -15.52
CA ASP A 35 3.80 -5.58 -16.62
C ASP A 35 4.46 -6.96 -16.50
N LYS A 36 5.75 -7.02 -16.08
CA LYS A 36 6.46 -8.29 -15.88
C LYS A 36 5.87 -9.09 -14.72
N ILE A 37 5.47 -8.41 -13.63
CA ILE A 37 4.83 -9.04 -12.48
C ILE A 37 3.46 -9.60 -12.89
N LEU A 38 2.65 -8.82 -13.56
CA LEU A 38 1.33 -9.24 -14.04
C LEU A 38 1.43 -10.41 -15.03
N ASP A 39 2.40 -10.39 -15.94
CA ASP A 39 2.67 -11.50 -16.86
C ASP A 39 3.07 -12.79 -16.13
N LEU A 40 3.89 -12.68 -15.10
CA LEU A 40 4.28 -13.81 -14.27
C LEU A 40 3.10 -14.40 -13.52
N LEU A 41 2.28 -13.57 -12.89
CA LEU A 41 1.08 -13.99 -12.16
C LEU A 41 0.09 -14.68 -13.10
N ARG A 42 -0.16 -14.11 -14.28
CA ARG A 42 -1.02 -14.70 -15.31
C ARG A 42 -0.50 -16.05 -15.79
N LYS A 43 0.81 -16.17 -16.04
CA LYS A 43 1.44 -17.43 -16.46
C LYS A 43 1.24 -18.55 -15.44
N HIS A 44 1.18 -18.20 -14.15
CA HIS A 44 1.01 -19.16 -13.05
C HIS A 44 -0.43 -19.21 -12.52
N GLU A 45 -1.39 -18.61 -13.21
CA GLU A 45 -2.82 -18.56 -12.83
C GLU A 45 -3.01 -18.14 -11.36
N THR A 46 -2.19 -17.18 -10.92
CA THR A 46 -2.13 -16.72 -9.52
C THR A 46 -2.70 -15.33 -9.40
N PHE A 47 -3.60 -15.14 -8.42
CA PHE A 47 -4.12 -13.83 -8.06
C PHE A 47 -3.40 -13.28 -6.83
N ALA A 48 -3.29 -11.96 -6.77
CA ALA A 48 -2.61 -11.26 -5.68
C ALA A 48 -3.41 -10.03 -5.24
N THR A 49 -3.16 -9.60 -4.00
CA THR A 49 -3.49 -8.26 -3.53
C THR A 49 -2.26 -7.38 -3.65
N PHE A 50 -2.35 -6.29 -4.39
CA PHE A 50 -1.30 -5.27 -4.46
C PHE A 50 -1.60 -4.19 -3.43
N PHE A 51 -0.79 -4.10 -2.37
CA PHE A 51 -0.82 -3.00 -1.41
C PHE A 51 0.02 -1.87 -1.98
N VAL A 52 -0.65 -0.83 -2.50
CA VAL A 52 -0.04 0.20 -3.33
C VAL A 52 0.22 1.46 -2.52
N VAL A 53 1.44 1.99 -2.60
CA VAL A 53 1.77 3.34 -2.14
C VAL A 53 1.08 4.35 -3.05
N GLY A 54 0.19 5.17 -2.49
CA GLY A 54 -0.76 5.96 -3.26
C GLY A 54 -0.13 6.97 -4.22
N GLU A 55 1.05 7.52 -3.91
CA GLU A 55 1.74 8.45 -4.81
C GLU A 55 2.08 7.82 -6.17
N LEU A 56 2.23 6.49 -6.24
CA LEU A 56 2.48 5.80 -7.51
C LEU A 56 1.28 5.90 -8.45
N LEU A 57 0.06 5.90 -7.90
CA LEU A 57 -1.17 6.13 -8.68
C LEU A 57 -1.34 7.59 -9.08
N GLU A 58 -0.81 8.53 -8.31
CA GLU A 58 -0.80 9.94 -8.70
C GLU A 58 0.16 10.19 -9.87
N ILE A 59 1.31 9.49 -9.87
CA ILE A 59 2.32 9.61 -10.93
C ILE A 59 1.87 8.88 -12.20
N GLN A 60 1.27 7.70 -12.05
CA GLN A 60 0.82 6.87 -13.17
C GLN A 60 -0.52 6.19 -12.86
N PRO A 61 -1.65 6.86 -13.10
CA PRO A 61 -2.98 6.35 -12.80
C PRO A 61 -3.32 5.00 -13.48
N GLU A 62 -2.72 4.71 -14.63
CA GLU A 62 -2.95 3.48 -15.40
C GLU A 62 -2.54 2.21 -14.64
N ILE A 63 -1.74 2.32 -13.59
CA ILE A 63 -1.39 1.18 -12.71
C ILE A 63 -2.64 0.58 -12.10
N PHE A 64 -3.60 1.40 -11.67
CA PHE A 64 -4.87 0.93 -11.12
C PHE A 64 -5.61 0.04 -12.12
N ASP A 65 -5.80 0.52 -13.35
CA ASP A 65 -6.51 -0.24 -14.38
C ASP A 65 -5.77 -1.54 -14.71
N LYS A 66 -4.45 -1.50 -14.84
CA LYS A 66 -3.63 -2.70 -15.09
C LYS A 66 -3.82 -3.77 -14.01
N ILE A 67 -3.84 -3.39 -12.73
CA ILE A 67 -4.03 -4.34 -11.62
C ILE A 67 -5.43 -4.95 -11.68
N ILE A 68 -6.45 -4.11 -11.83
CA ILE A 68 -7.86 -4.56 -11.80
C ILE A 68 -8.23 -5.38 -13.04
N GLU A 69 -7.82 -4.97 -14.23
CA GLU A 69 -8.12 -5.68 -15.48
C GLU A 69 -7.46 -7.07 -15.55
N ASN A 70 -6.35 -7.27 -14.85
CA ASN A 70 -5.72 -8.60 -14.71
C ASN A 70 -6.33 -9.43 -13.55
N GLY A 71 -7.42 -8.97 -12.93
CA GLY A 71 -8.18 -9.73 -11.91
C GLY A 71 -7.56 -9.69 -10.52
N HIS A 72 -6.60 -8.80 -10.27
CA HIS A 72 -5.98 -8.65 -8.97
C HIS A 72 -6.73 -7.65 -8.10
N GLU A 73 -6.50 -7.74 -6.79
CA GLU A 73 -7.03 -6.79 -5.82
C GLU A 73 -6.03 -5.66 -5.58
N ILE A 74 -6.57 -4.45 -5.30
CA ILE A 74 -5.78 -3.32 -4.85
C ILE A 74 -6.10 -2.99 -3.40
N GLY A 75 -5.06 -2.87 -2.57
CA GLY A 75 -5.10 -2.44 -1.17
C GLY A 75 -4.31 -1.16 -0.96
N PHE A 76 -4.60 -0.47 0.13
CA PHE A 76 -3.93 0.78 0.50
C PHE A 76 -2.67 0.52 1.33
N HIS A 77 -1.56 1.21 1.00
CA HIS A 77 -0.27 1.12 1.70
C HIS A 77 0.26 2.51 2.11
N THR A 78 -0.63 3.38 2.57
CA THR A 78 -0.47 4.83 2.79
C THR A 78 -0.11 5.61 1.51
N MET A 79 -0.17 6.94 1.55
CA MET A 79 0.10 7.73 0.35
C MET A 79 1.59 7.82 0.03
N HIS A 80 2.46 7.85 1.05
CA HIS A 80 3.90 8.07 0.92
C HIS A 80 4.74 7.07 1.72
N HIS A 81 4.20 5.87 1.98
CA HIS A 81 4.81 4.84 2.81
C HIS A 81 5.09 5.29 4.26
N ASP A 82 4.26 6.21 4.76
CA ASP A 82 4.35 6.67 6.15
C ASP A 82 3.90 5.59 7.13
N ARG A 83 4.66 5.42 8.21
CA ARG A 83 4.29 4.52 9.31
C ARG A 83 3.10 5.10 10.09
N LEU A 84 2.20 4.23 10.55
CA LEU A 84 1.06 4.64 11.38
C LEU A 84 1.49 5.27 12.71
N ASP A 85 2.60 4.84 13.27
CA ASP A 85 3.13 5.32 14.55
C ASP A 85 4.05 6.54 14.41
N SER A 86 4.14 7.14 13.21
CA SER A 86 4.88 8.38 13.00
C SER A 86 4.19 9.57 13.67
N PRO A 87 4.94 10.50 14.29
CA PRO A 87 4.36 11.70 14.90
C PRO A 87 3.51 12.51 13.90
N GLY A 88 2.28 12.84 14.28
CA GLY A 88 1.34 13.65 13.47
C GLY A 88 0.71 12.93 12.28
N PHE A 89 0.94 11.62 12.13
CA PHE A 89 0.36 10.88 11.00
C PHE A 89 -1.13 10.60 11.20
N LYS A 90 -1.59 10.42 12.43
CA LYS A 90 -3.01 10.20 12.75
C LYS A 90 -3.91 11.27 12.12
N GLU A 91 -3.51 12.54 12.20
CA GLU A 91 -4.28 13.67 11.68
C GLU A 91 -4.36 13.68 10.16
N LYS A 92 -3.38 13.08 9.47
CA LYS A 92 -3.33 12.99 8.01
C LYS A 92 -4.05 11.76 7.45
N PHE A 93 -4.07 10.67 8.21
CA PHE A 93 -4.51 9.36 7.71
C PHE A 93 -5.92 9.38 7.14
N SER A 94 -6.87 10.07 7.80
CA SER A 94 -8.24 10.20 7.30
C SER A 94 -8.33 10.93 5.95
N THR A 95 -7.44 11.87 5.69
CA THR A 95 -7.36 12.59 4.41
C THR A 95 -6.73 11.70 3.35
N GLU A 96 -5.66 11.01 3.70
CA GLU A 96 -4.93 10.13 2.76
C GLU A 96 -5.79 8.95 2.30
N ILE A 97 -6.53 8.32 3.22
CA ILE A 97 -7.40 7.19 2.88
C ILE A 97 -8.52 7.60 1.91
N LYS A 98 -9.10 8.80 2.08
CA LYS A 98 -10.10 9.34 1.16
C LYS A 98 -9.51 9.63 -0.21
N LYS A 99 -8.32 10.22 -0.25
CA LYS A 99 -7.60 10.47 -1.50
C LYS A 99 -7.30 9.16 -2.26
N PHE A 100 -6.83 8.14 -1.55
CA PHE A 100 -6.60 6.83 -2.16
C PHE A 100 -7.90 6.17 -2.65
N ALA A 101 -8.99 6.34 -1.92
CA ALA A 101 -10.31 5.84 -2.37
C ALA A 101 -10.74 6.50 -3.69
N GLU A 102 -10.52 7.80 -3.86
CA GLU A 102 -10.79 8.51 -5.11
C GLU A 102 -9.91 7.99 -6.26
N LEU A 103 -8.61 7.83 -6.03
CA LEU A 103 -7.65 7.30 -7.02
C LEU A 103 -7.99 5.87 -7.47
N THR A 104 -8.67 5.10 -6.62
CA THR A 104 -9.04 3.70 -6.89
C THR A 104 -10.53 3.51 -7.19
N ASN A 105 -11.25 4.57 -7.52
CA ASN A 105 -12.69 4.55 -7.76
C ASN A 105 -13.46 3.79 -6.65
N HIS A 106 -13.05 3.97 -5.39
CA HIS A 106 -13.61 3.32 -4.19
C HIS A 106 -13.59 1.78 -4.24
N LYS A 107 -12.67 1.16 -5.00
CA LYS A 107 -12.55 -0.30 -5.10
C LYS A 107 -11.60 -0.91 -4.08
N SER A 108 -10.73 -0.13 -3.45
CA SER A 108 -9.83 -0.62 -2.41
C SER A 108 -10.61 -1.03 -1.16
N ARG A 109 -10.35 -2.23 -0.64
CA ARG A 109 -10.99 -2.80 0.55
C ARG A 109 -10.01 -3.33 1.59
N GLY A 110 -8.76 -3.50 1.22
CA GLY A 110 -7.69 -3.99 2.07
C GLY A 110 -6.69 -2.91 2.44
N PHE A 111 -6.09 -3.03 3.61
CA PHE A 111 -5.03 -2.15 4.08
C PHE A 111 -3.83 -2.96 4.56
N ARG A 112 -2.64 -2.43 4.36
CA ARG A 112 -1.40 -2.88 5.02
C ARG A 112 -0.58 -1.68 5.45
N ALA A 113 -0.25 -1.62 6.74
CA ALA A 113 0.60 -0.56 7.28
C ALA A 113 2.05 -0.74 6.81
N PRO A 114 2.72 0.30 6.33
CA PRO A 114 4.15 0.28 6.06
C PRO A 114 4.95 -0.25 7.25
N THR A 115 5.93 -1.12 6.97
CA THR A 115 6.78 -1.77 7.98
C THR A 115 6.01 -2.46 9.11
N PHE A 116 4.77 -2.91 8.84
CA PHE A 116 3.88 -3.53 9.83
C PHE A 116 3.70 -2.68 11.09
N SER A 117 3.56 -1.36 10.91
CA SER A 117 3.54 -0.36 11.99
C SER A 117 2.20 -0.26 12.73
N LEU A 118 1.26 -1.19 12.51
CA LEU A 118 0.06 -1.30 13.33
C LEU A 118 0.41 -1.94 14.67
N ASN A 119 0.26 -1.18 15.75
CA ASN A 119 0.56 -1.59 17.12
C ASN A 119 -0.37 -0.89 18.11
N ASN A 120 -0.15 -1.05 19.41
CA ASN A 120 -1.02 -0.46 20.43
C ASN A 120 -1.11 1.07 20.34
N THR A 121 -0.07 1.76 19.90
CA THR A 121 -0.06 3.23 19.79
C THR A 121 -0.72 3.75 18.52
N SER A 122 -0.87 2.89 17.52
CA SER A 122 -1.48 3.19 16.23
C SER A 122 -2.81 2.47 15.99
N SER A 123 -3.39 1.82 17.01
CA SER A 123 -4.67 1.09 16.92
C SER A 123 -5.86 1.98 16.51
N TRP A 124 -5.76 3.29 16.69
CA TRP A 124 -6.73 4.27 16.18
C TRP A 124 -6.98 4.15 14.66
N ALA A 125 -6.02 3.57 13.92
CA ALA A 125 -6.15 3.40 12.47
C ALA A 125 -7.28 2.41 12.12
N ILE A 126 -7.58 1.45 12.99
CA ILE A 126 -8.66 0.47 12.77
C ILE A 126 -10.01 1.17 12.68
N ASP A 127 -10.29 2.11 13.59
CA ASP A 127 -11.55 2.87 13.58
C ASP A 127 -11.67 3.68 12.27
N VAL A 128 -10.57 4.33 11.83
CA VAL A 128 -10.54 5.10 10.58
C VAL A 128 -10.74 4.20 9.36
N LEU A 129 -10.13 3.00 9.36
CA LEU A 129 -10.33 2.03 8.29
C LEU A 129 -11.78 1.57 8.20
N GLU A 130 -12.42 1.25 9.34
CA GLU A 130 -13.83 0.85 9.41
C GLU A 130 -14.74 1.97 8.89
N GLU A 131 -14.55 3.20 9.35
CA GLU A 131 -15.30 4.38 8.90
C GLU A 131 -15.22 4.62 7.38
N ASN A 132 -14.13 4.17 6.75
CA ASN A 132 -13.92 4.28 5.30
C ASN A 132 -14.19 2.99 4.53
N ASN A 133 -14.93 2.04 5.13
CA ASN A 133 -15.38 0.78 4.53
C ASN A 133 -14.25 -0.16 4.10
N TYR A 134 -13.10 -0.13 4.77
CA TYR A 134 -12.09 -1.15 4.62
C TYR A 134 -12.56 -2.43 5.32
N MET A 135 -12.35 -3.58 4.67
CA MET A 135 -12.91 -4.86 5.13
C MET A 135 -11.89 -5.71 5.88
N TYR A 136 -10.61 -5.47 5.67
CA TYR A 136 -9.55 -6.21 6.34
C TYR A 136 -8.24 -5.41 6.41
N ASP A 137 -7.43 -5.81 7.37
CA ASP A 137 -6.07 -5.35 7.59
C ASP A 137 -5.07 -6.51 7.48
N SER A 138 -3.94 -6.27 6.84
CA SER A 138 -2.85 -7.24 6.65
C SER A 138 -1.54 -6.77 7.30
N SER A 139 -1.62 -6.00 8.39
CA SER A 139 -0.46 -5.37 9.03
C SER A 139 0.11 -6.16 10.20
N VAL A 140 -0.60 -7.20 10.68
CA VAL A 140 -0.15 -7.98 11.84
C VAL A 140 0.58 -9.22 11.38
N VAL A 141 1.81 -9.38 11.85
CA VAL A 141 2.61 -10.59 11.62
C VAL A 141 2.84 -11.33 12.94
N PRO A 142 2.74 -12.68 12.98
CA PRO A 142 3.00 -13.46 14.17
C PRO A 142 4.51 -13.55 14.42
N ALA A 143 5.12 -12.42 14.84
CA ALA A 143 6.52 -12.39 15.22
C ALA A 143 6.67 -12.68 16.70
N LYS A 144 7.61 -13.57 17.06
CA LYS A 144 8.07 -13.67 18.45
C LYS A 144 8.88 -12.41 18.74
N THR A 145 8.41 -11.59 19.68
CA THR A 145 9.26 -10.56 20.27
C THR A 145 10.38 -11.26 21.01
N SER A 146 11.60 -11.09 20.55
CA SER A 146 12.82 -11.54 21.27
C SER A 146 13.02 -10.71 22.54
#